data_6be9194e1c1371789896ee9aaef9ec79
#
_entry.id   6be9194e1c1371789896ee9aaef9ec79
#
_cell.length_a   1.000
_cell.length_b   1.000
_cell.length_c   1.000
_cell.angle_alpha   90.00
_cell.angle_beta   90.00
_cell.angle_gamma   90.00
#
_symmetry.space_group_name_H-M   'P 1'
#
loop_
_entity.id
_entity.type
_entity.pdbx_description
1 polymer ?
#
loop_
_entity_poly.entity_id
_entity_poly.type
_entity_poly.pdbx_seq_one_letter_code
_entity_poly.pdbx_strand_id
1 'polypeptide(L)'
;MKYSFFLLAGTLLSITAKAQEFTTLSLIPVNSAYDEQNPILSPDGKTLWFTVANHPQNSGGKKDPGDIWYSNWENGQWSVPIHGSPSFNNRGYNAVAGFSAAGDQLFLFNHYDKTGSAQTQGISVSSKTTSGWSAPENISIPYFLNRSATISGHMSIDGTVFVYAAEAYDSRGAEDLYVSLKNSAGQWSEPRNLGTIINSTFQELSPWLSADKKYLYFSSNGRKGYGSFDVYFSERLDETWTNWSAPSNMGSRVNTEGRELFYHTFPDLHLALFSSTQNSDGYGDIKFYIDSIQSTVPDTVVKIVEIKRENLIGKDEKRSTVAGTVTDSKTGQPVLAKLEFRSAKALPDAADSVYTTASSKQGTYTLLIPSVNVYTIVLEASGYVGILEKLDIHTFEMRQVELNFKLQPIEVGATVNLKNVLFVVGTTALLTESYDELNVVVNLLKTNPKIEIELAGHTDSRGDAKQNLKLSQSRVDKVKGYLVSKGIPSRRIKGKGYGGQHPIANSESEESRKLNRRVEFTIVKD
;
A
#
# COMPACT_ATOMS: atom_id res chain seq x y z
N MET A 1 47.36 51.40 6.91
CA MET A 1 46.01 50.87 7.09
C MET A 1 45.96 49.50 6.40
N LYS A 2 46.02 48.43 7.19
CA LYS A 2 45.92 47.05 6.71
C LYS A 2 44.49 46.56 6.97
N TYR A 3 43.72 46.22 5.96
CA TYR A 3 42.43 45.56 6.11
C TYR A 3 42.66 44.06 6.01
N SER A 4 42.36 43.35 7.10
CA SER A 4 42.31 41.88 7.16
C SER A 4 40.96 41.41 6.65
N PHE A 5 40.96 40.57 5.60
CA PHE A 5 39.82 39.80 5.20
C PHE A 5 39.80 38.51 6.03
N PHE A 6 38.79 38.33 6.85
CA PHE A 6 38.46 37.02 7.44
C PHE A 6 37.55 36.25 6.49
N LEU A 7 38.06 35.15 5.99
CA LEU A 7 37.27 34.14 5.26
C LEU A 7 36.37 33.41 6.27
N LEU A 8 35.07 33.52 6.06
CA LEU A 8 34.08 32.62 6.65
C LEU A 8 33.91 31.41 5.69
N ALA A 9 34.71 30.37 5.89
CA ALA A 9 34.57 29.08 5.23
C ALA A 9 34.27 28.05 6.32
N GLY A 10 33.02 27.66 6.48
CA GLY A 10 32.71 26.59 7.40
C GLY A 10 31.24 26.52 7.75
N THR A 11 30.40 25.89 6.91
CA THR A 11 29.19 25.18 7.31
C THR A 11 28.41 24.63 6.10
N LEU A 12 29.09 24.17 5.05
CA LEU A 12 28.41 23.55 3.90
C LEU A 12 28.70 22.03 3.74
N LEU A 13 29.38 21.42 4.71
CA LEU A 13 29.82 20.00 4.56
C LEU A 13 28.93 18.96 5.29
N SER A 14 27.89 19.37 6.02
CA SER A 14 27.11 18.41 6.80
C SER A 14 25.78 18.00 6.16
N ILE A 15 25.33 18.67 5.09
CA ILE A 15 24.02 18.39 4.48
C ILE A 15 24.11 17.33 3.37
N THR A 16 25.25 17.26 2.67
CA THR A 16 25.44 16.27 1.59
C THR A 16 25.68 14.85 2.08
N ALA A 17 26.17 14.66 3.31
CA ALA A 17 26.43 13.34 3.86
C ALA A 17 25.14 12.59 4.28
N LYS A 18 24.08 13.30 4.71
CA LYS A 18 22.83 12.67 5.14
C LYS A 18 21.98 12.14 3.98
N ALA A 19 21.96 12.82 2.84
CA ALA A 19 21.21 12.38 1.66
C ALA A 19 21.82 11.14 0.99
N GLN A 20 23.11 10.90 1.17
CA GLN A 20 23.83 9.80 0.54
C GLN A 20 23.69 8.46 1.30
N GLU A 21 23.31 8.49 2.58
CA GLU A 21 23.09 7.28 3.39
C GLU A 21 21.82 6.52 3.03
N PHE A 22 20.80 7.19 2.47
CA PHE A 22 19.50 6.58 2.19
C PHE A 22 19.33 6.07 0.75
N THR A 23 20.31 6.19 -0.13
CA THR A 23 20.22 5.71 -1.53
C THR A 23 20.21 4.17 -1.66
N THR A 24 20.43 3.44 -0.58
CA THR A 24 20.39 1.97 -0.53
C THR A 24 19.56 1.46 0.64
N LEU A 25 18.41 2.09 0.91
CA LEU A 25 17.54 1.69 2.02
C LEU A 25 16.98 0.30 1.76
N SER A 26 17.44 -0.70 2.49
CA SER A 26 16.83 -2.03 2.51
C SER A 26 15.91 -2.15 3.71
N LEU A 27 14.62 -2.39 3.48
CA LEU A 27 13.63 -2.68 4.52
C LEU A 27 13.46 -4.19 4.76
N ILE A 28 14.32 -5.02 4.18
CA ILE A 28 14.26 -6.48 4.33
C ILE A 28 14.20 -6.93 5.80
N PRO A 29 14.97 -6.35 6.73
CA PRO A 29 14.86 -6.77 8.13
C PRO A 29 13.57 -6.30 8.82
N VAL A 30 12.90 -5.27 8.26
CA VAL A 30 11.71 -4.62 8.87
C VAL A 30 10.44 -5.33 8.46
N ASN A 31 10.28 -5.65 7.17
CA ASN A 31 9.10 -6.34 6.65
C ASN A 31 9.15 -7.84 6.97
N SER A 32 8.02 -8.39 7.36
CA SER A 32 7.86 -9.78 7.78
C SER A 32 6.66 -10.43 7.08
N ALA A 33 6.25 -11.62 7.52
CA ALA A 33 5.02 -12.27 7.06
C ALA A 33 3.76 -11.77 7.82
N TYR A 34 3.85 -10.60 8.46
CA TYR A 34 2.75 -9.98 9.19
C TYR A 34 2.40 -8.63 8.58
N ASP A 35 1.43 -7.92 9.15
CA ASP A 35 0.92 -6.66 8.60
C ASP A 35 1.66 -5.47 9.26
N GLU A 36 2.68 -4.94 8.58
CA GLU A 36 3.41 -3.75 9.00
C GLU A 36 2.68 -2.49 8.59
N GLN A 37 2.37 -1.65 9.56
CA GLN A 37 1.56 -0.45 9.39
C GLN A 37 2.22 0.77 10.03
N ASN A 38 1.78 1.97 9.62
CA ASN A 38 2.06 3.24 10.29
C ASN A 38 3.56 3.49 10.57
N PRO A 39 4.44 3.48 9.54
CA PRO A 39 5.87 3.70 9.71
C PRO A 39 6.20 5.16 10.04
N ILE A 40 6.83 5.43 11.18
CA ILE A 40 7.22 6.77 11.62
C ILE A 40 8.70 6.79 12.00
N LEU A 41 9.47 7.71 11.42
CA LEU A 41 10.85 7.95 11.82
C LEU A 41 10.93 8.88 13.03
N SER A 42 11.85 8.57 13.95
CA SER A 42 12.27 9.54 14.96
C SER A 42 12.87 10.81 14.30
N PRO A 43 12.79 11.98 14.94
CA PRO A 43 13.29 13.23 14.35
C PRO A 43 14.79 13.22 13.98
N ASP A 44 15.59 12.38 14.63
CA ASP A 44 17.00 12.18 14.30
C ASP A 44 17.24 11.20 13.14
N GLY A 45 16.17 10.58 12.61
CA GLY A 45 16.20 9.61 11.51
C GLY A 45 16.82 8.27 11.88
N LYS A 46 17.07 7.98 13.16
CA LYS A 46 17.82 6.79 13.58
C LYS A 46 16.96 5.63 14.08
N THR A 47 15.67 5.86 14.35
CA THR A 47 14.76 4.81 14.78
C THR A 47 13.50 4.88 13.94
N LEU A 48 13.16 3.76 13.31
CA LEU A 48 11.91 3.55 12.60
C LEU A 48 10.93 2.85 13.54
N TRP A 49 9.83 3.52 13.84
CA TRP A 49 8.72 2.99 14.63
C TRP A 49 7.59 2.58 13.69
N PHE A 50 6.92 1.48 13.98
CA PHE A 50 5.81 0.99 13.18
C PHE A 50 4.92 0.06 14.01
N THR A 51 3.74 -0.22 13.52
CA THR A 51 2.80 -1.15 14.13
C THR A 51 2.84 -2.47 13.36
N VAL A 52 2.89 -3.60 14.07
CA VAL A 52 2.78 -4.93 13.48
C VAL A 52 1.52 -5.61 13.99
N ALA A 53 0.58 -5.92 13.09
CA ALA A 53 -0.62 -6.66 13.45
C ALA A 53 -0.41 -8.18 13.35
N ASN A 54 -1.17 -8.94 14.12
CA ASN A 54 -1.22 -10.40 14.09
C ASN A 54 0.09 -11.13 14.43
N HIS A 55 1.11 -10.43 14.92
CA HIS A 55 2.39 -11.05 15.28
C HIS A 55 2.25 -11.90 16.56
N PRO A 56 2.82 -13.13 16.62
CA PRO A 56 2.69 -14.02 17.78
C PRO A 56 3.22 -13.44 19.10
N GLN A 57 4.18 -12.52 19.04
CA GLN A 57 4.79 -11.86 20.20
C GLN A 57 4.06 -10.59 20.64
N ASN A 58 3.01 -10.16 19.93
CA ASN A 58 2.18 -9.06 20.38
C ASN A 58 1.49 -9.39 21.71
N SER A 59 1.08 -8.36 22.41
CA SER A 59 0.43 -8.44 23.74
C SER A 59 -0.86 -9.28 23.71
N GLY A 60 -1.60 -9.27 22.60
CA GLY A 60 -2.76 -10.13 22.34
C GLY A 60 -2.45 -11.39 21.52
N GLY A 61 -1.19 -11.62 21.13
CA GLY A 61 -0.75 -12.73 20.29
C GLY A 61 -1.26 -12.61 18.85
N LYS A 62 -1.47 -13.74 18.16
CA LYS A 62 -1.84 -13.80 16.72
C LYS A 62 -3.18 -13.14 16.34
N LYS A 63 -3.97 -12.68 17.30
CA LYS A 63 -5.24 -11.97 17.09
C LYS A 63 -5.15 -10.50 17.49
N ASP A 64 -3.98 -10.05 17.87
CA ASP A 64 -3.73 -8.67 18.25
C ASP A 64 -3.83 -7.75 17.02
N PRO A 65 -4.62 -6.68 17.08
CA PRO A 65 -4.80 -5.78 15.95
C PRO A 65 -3.55 -4.94 15.62
N GLY A 66 -2.59 -4.85 16.54
CA GLY A 66 -1.29 -4.23 16.32
C GLY A 66 -0.60 -3.71 17.56
N ASP A 67 0.64 -4.12 17.74
CA ASP A 67 1.57 -3.57 18.73
C ASP A 67 2.62 -2.69 18.06
N ILE A 68 3.16 -1.74 18.82
CA ILE A 68 4.26 -0.88 18.38
C ILE A 68 5.56 -1.67 18.43
N TRP A 69 6.27 -1.67 17.32
CA TRP A 69 7.61 -2.20 17.15
C TRP A 69 8.55 -1.08 16.69
N TYR A 70 9.85 -1.28 16.82
CA TYR A 70 10.83 -0.34 16.29
C TYR A 70 12.09 -1.05 15.80
N SER A 71 12.81 -0.40 14.88
CA SER A 71 14.09 -0.82 14.35
C SER A 71 15.06 0.35 14.40
N ASN A 72 16.31 0.10 14.75
CA ASN A 72 17.36 1.12 14.82
C ASN A 72 18.22 1.10 13.56
N TRP A 73 18.64 2.28 13.11
CA TRP A 73 19.61 2.41 12.04
C TRP A 73 21.02 2.25 12.59
N GLU A 74 21.65 1.13 12.29
CA GLU A 74 22.97 0.76 12.79
C GLU A 74 23.84 0.22 11.64
N ASN A 75 25.08 0.69 11.56
CA ASN A 75 26.04 0.22 10.55
C ASN A 75 25.55 0.27 9.09
N GLY A 76 24.73 1.27 8.76
CA GLY A 76 24.20 1.45 7.40
C GLY A 76 23.00 0.58 7.04
N GLN A 77 22.34 -0.04 8.02
CA GLN A 77 21.15 -0.87 7.82
C GLN A 77 20.20 -0.79 9.01
N TRP A 78 18.95 -1.19 8.80
CA TRP A 78 17.97 -1.35 9.87
C TRP A 78 18.26 -2.63 10.66
N SER A 79 18.14 -2.54 11.98
CA SER A 79 18.24 -3.72 12.85
C SER A 79 17.02 -4.64 12.69
N VAL A 80 17.10 -5.85 13.18
CA VAL A 80 15.92 -6.70 13.39
C VAL A 80 14.94 -5.95 14.30
N PRO A 81 13.62 -5.94 13.97
CA PRO A 81 12.61 -5.26 14.77
C PRO A 81 12.57 -5.72 16.22
N ILE A 82 12.39 -4.76 17.09
CA ILE A 82 12.27 -4.97 18.55
C ILE A 82 10.84 -4.62 18.96
N HIS A 83 10.20 -5.54 19.69
CA HIS A 83 8.88 -5.29 20.26
C HIS A 83 8.95 -4.16 21.29
N GLY A 84 8.06 -3.18 21.16
CA GLY A 84 8.04 -1.99 21.99
C GLY A 84 7.70 -2.27 23.45
N SER A 85 7.83 -1.23 24.28
CA SER A 85 7.59 -1.34 25.72
C SER A 85 6.18 -1.82 26.05
N PRO A 86 6.01 -2.70 27.04
CA PRO A 86 4.69 -3.07 27.54
C PRO A 86 3.94 -1.91 28.23
N SER A 87 4.59 -0.76 28.47
CA SER A 87 3.92 0.42 28.99
C SER A 87 2.98 1.09 27.99
N PHE A 88 3.13 0.82 26.69
CA PHE A 88 2.25 1.35 25.63
C PHE A 88 1.78 0.30 24.62
N ASN A 89 2.17 -0.97 24.79
CA ASN A 89 1.61 -2.10 24.05
C ASN A 89 0.63 -2.87 24.94
N ASN A 90 -0.55 -3.14 24.41
CA ASN A 90 -1.63 -3.87 25.07
C ASN A 90 -2.45 -4.65 24.03
N ARG A 91 -3.54 -5.28 24.41
CA ARG A 91 -4.36 -6.11 23.49
C ARG A 91 -5.20 -5.33 22.47
N GLY A 92 -5.13 -3.99 22.49
CA GLY A 92 -5.77 -3.12 21.51
C GLY A 92 -4.84 -2.75 20.37
N TYR A 93 -5.35 -1.98 19.40
CA TYR A 93 -4.50 -1.39 18.35
C TYR A 93 -3.59 -0.31 18.94
N ASN A 94 -2.30 -0.52 18.92
CA ASN A 94 -1.30 0.41 19.42
C ASN A 94 -0.45 0.96 18.27
N ALA A 95 -0.36 2.27 18.19
CA ALA A 95 0.43 2.92 17.15
C ALA A 95 0.93 4.30 17.60
N VAL A 96 2.00 4.76 16.95
CA VAL A 96 2.59 6.09 17.17
C VAL A 96 1.85 7.10 16.32
N ALA A 97 1.42 8.22 16.92
CA ALA A 97 0.78 9.33 16.23
C ALA A 97 1.76 10.44 15.81
N GLY A 98 3.00 10.41 16.31
CA GLY A 98 4.03 11.40 15.99
C GLY A 98 5.05 11.61 17.10
N PHE A 99 5.98 12.51 16.85
CA PHE A 99 7.01 12.96 17.80
C PHE A 99 6.99 14.47 17.98
N SER A 100 7.45 14.95 19.13
CA SER A 100 7.88 16.34 19.27
C SER A 100 9.13 16.62 18.42
N ALA A 101 9.37 17.87 18.07
CA ALA A 101 10.53 18.28 17.29
C ALA A 101 11.88 17.89 17.93
N ALA A 102 11.94 17.89 19.26
CA ALA A 102 13.13 17.48 20.02
C ALA A 102 13.27 15.95 20.10
N GLY A 103 12.25 15.18 19.75
CA GLY A 103 12.22 13.73 19.90
C GLY A 103 12.16 13.26 21.35
N ASP A 104 11.75 14.13 22.26
CA ASP A 104 11.63 13.88 23.70
C ASP A 104 10.20 13.53 24.13
N GLN A 105 9.22 13.71 23.23
CA GLN A 105 7.83 13.28 23.40
C GLN A 105 7.42 12.35 22.26
N LEU A 106 6.74 11.27 22.62
CA LEU A 106 6.15 10.29 21.72
C LEU A 106 4.63 10.36 21.89
N PHE A 107 3.92 10.76 20.85
CA PHE A 107 2.46 10.75 20.84
C PHE A 107 1.94 9.39 20.41
N LEU A 108 0.98 8.86 21.18
CA LEU A 108 0.45 7.51 21.03
C LEU A 108 -1.06 7.56 20.85
N PHE A 109 -1.61 6.70 20.00
CA PHE A 109 -3.04 6.50 19.98
C PHE A 109 -3.54 5.81 21.22
N ASN A 110 -4.81 6.00 21.54
CA ASN A 110 -5.54 5.55 22.71
C ASN A 110 -5.24 6.33 24.01
N HIS A 111 -6.16 6.15 24.94
CA HIS A 111 -5.97 6.50 26.35
C HIS A 111 -5.56 5.25 27.12
N TYR A 112 -4.69 5.42 28.08
CA TYR A 112 -4.14 4.37 28.91
C TYR A 112 -4.54 4.55 30.38
N ASP A 113 -4.77 3.46 31.09
CA ASP A 113 -4.88 3.49 32.52
C ASP A 113 -3.48 3.45 33.19
N LYS A 114 -3.46 3.49 34.52
CA LYS A 114 -2.20 3.46 35.27
C LYS A 114 -1.42 2.15 35.12
N THR A 115 -2.03 1.11 34.58
CA THR A 115 -1.42 -0.21 34.34
C THR A 115 -0.91 -0.38 32.91
N GLY A 116 -1.13 0.63 32.05
CA GLY A 116 -0.80 0.56 30.61
C GLY A 116 -1.88 -0.09 29.75
N SER A 117 -3.03 -0.45 30.36
CA SER A 117 -4.15 -1.00 29.59
C SER A 117 -4.88 0.09 28.83
N ALA A 118 -5.27 -0.19 27.57
CA ALA A 118 -6.10 0.72 26.80
C ALA A 118 -7.48 0.87 27.44
N GLN A 119 -7.92 2.11 27.62
CA GLN A 119 -9.25 2.41 28.18
C GLN A 119 -10.25 2.79 27.10
N THR A 120 -9.89 3.79 26.30
CA THR A 120 -10.72 4.35 25.24
C THR A 120 -9.83 4.80 24.09
N GLN A 121 -10.42 5.01 22.93
CA GLN A 121 -9.72 5.66 21.84
C GLN A 121 -9.47 7.14 22.17
N GLY A 122 -8.37 7.66 21.71
CA GLY A 122 -7.93 9.03 21.96
C GLY A 122 -6.45 9.18 21.62
N ILE A 123 -5.79 10.09 22.31
CA ILE A 123 -4.36 10.33 22.16
C ILE A 123 -3.70 10.51 23.51
N SER A 124 -2.47 10.04 23.65
CA SER A 124 -1.66 10.16 24.85
C SER A 124 -0.23 10.60 24.48
N VAL A 125 0.53 11.02 25.47
CA VAL A 125 1.94 11.40 25.31
C VAL A 125 2.81 10.63 26.29
N SER A 126 3.92 10.08 25.81
CA SER A 126 4.98 9.50 26.61
C SER A 126 6.23 10.37 26.48
N SER A 127 6.89 10.64 27.59
CA SER A 127 8.10 11.46 27.63
C SER A 127 9.35 10.60 27.72
N LYS A 128 10.41 11.02 27.04
CA LYS A 128 11.71 10.33 27.08
C LYS A 128 12.35 10.49 28.47
N THR A 129 12.85 9.38 28.99
CA THR A 129 13.52 9.32 30.31
C THR A 129 14.92 8.73 30.12
N THR A 130 15.71 8.72 31.18
CA THR A 130 17.04 8.08 31.18
C THR A 130 16.98 6.56 30.97
N SER A 131 15.83 5.92 31.27
CA SER A 131 15.62 4.49 31.15
C SER A 131 14.70 4.07 29.97
N GLY A 132 14.35 5.01 29.09
CA GLY A 132 13.45 4.75 27.95
C GLY A 132 12.30 5.76 27.91
N TRP A 133 11.07 5.30 27.86
CA TRP A 133 9.87 6.13 27.76
C TRP A 133 9.00 6.00 29.02
N SER A 134 8.39 7.12 29.43
CA SER A 134 7.47 7.14 30.59
C SER A 134 6.17 6.36 30.26
N ALA A 135 5.40 6.04 31.31
CA ALA A 135 4.00 5.65 31.11
C ALA A 135 3.25 6.77 30.38
N PRO A 136 2.33 6.42 29.44
CA PRO A 136 1.57 7.41 28.69
C PRO A 136 0.66 8.26 29.57
N GLU A 137 0.61 9.57 29.32
CA GLU A 137 -0.32 10.51 29.92
C GLU A 137 -1.40 10.87 28.90
N ASN A 138 -2.67 10.71 29.30
CA ASN A 138 -3.80 10.93 28.40
C ASN A 138 -4.00 12.41 28.08
N ILE A 139 -4.19 12.74 26.80
CA ILE A 139 -4.54 14.06 26.31
C ILE A 139 -6.07 14.13 26.14
N SER A 140 -6.71 15.02 26.89
CA SER A 140 -8.16 15.20 26.81
C SER A 140 -8.52 16.12 25.67
N ILE A 141 -9.26 15.61 24.69
CA ILE A 141 -9.91 16.37 23.62
C ILE A 141 -11.41 16.37 23.91
N PRO A 142 -12.04 17.55 24.10
CA PRO A 142 -13.47 17.60 24.41
C PRO A 142 -14.30 17.04 23.27
N TYR A 143 -15.34 16.27 23.59
CA TYR A 143 -16.27 15.63 22.65
C TYR A 143 -15.60 14.71 21.61
N PHE A 144 -14.40 14.20 21.88
CA PHE A 144 -13.78 13.20 21.02
C PHE A 144 -14.67 11.95 20.95
N LEU A 145 -15.01 11.56 19.73
CA LEU A 145 -15.80 10.37 19.46
C LEU A 145 -15.23 9.66 18.22
N ASN A 146 -14.98 8.37 18.34
CA ASN A 146 -14.73 7.48 17.21
C ASN A 146 -15.46 6.16 17.45
N ARG A 147 -16.35 5.78 16.54
CA ARG A 147 -17.09 4.51 16.55
C ARG A 147 -16.41 3.42 15.74
N SER A 148 -15.39 3.81 14.93
CA SER A 148 -14.59 2.84 14.19
C SER A 148 -13.78 1.95 15.15
N ALA A 149 -13.45 0.74 14.70
CA ALA A 149 -12.65 -0.20 15.49
C ALA A 149 -11.20 0.27 15.70
N THR A 150 -10.69 1.09 14.79
CA THR A 150 -9.31 1.59 14.79
C THR A 150 -9.28 3.11 14.70
N ILE A 151 -8.15 3.69 15.07
CA ILE A 151 -7.84 5.11 14.91
C ILE A 151 -6.56 5.23 14.09
N SER A 152 -6.52 6.17 13.16
CA SER A 152 -5.31 6.59 12.46
C SER A 152 -5.23 8.10 12.43
N GLY A 153 -4.02 8.65 12.37
CA GLY A 153 -3.86 10.11 12.40
C GLY A 153 -2.43 10.56 12.60
N HIS A 154 -2.25 11.85 12.79
CA HIS A 154 -0.95 12.48 12.99
C HIS A 154 -1.03 13.65 13.97
N MET A 155 -0.13 13.66 14.93
CA MET A 155 0.15 14.82 15.77
C MET A 155 1.24 15.66 15.13
N SER A 156 0.96 16.93 14.88
CA SER A 156 1.98 17.86 14.35
C SER A 156 3.22 17.89 15.25
N ILE A 157 4.38 18.11 14.64
CA ILE A 157 5.69 18.07 15.31
C ILE A 157 5.81 19.09 16.47
N ASP A 158 5.03 20.16 16.46
CA ASP A 158 4.93 21.15 17.55
C ASP A 158 3.86 20.79 18.61
N GLY A 159 3.18 19.66 18.45
CA GLY A 159 2.17 19.17 19.40
C GLY A 159 0.91 20.04 19.50
N THR A 160 0.58 20.82 18.46
CA THR A 160 -0.55 21.79 18.51
C THR A 160 -1.72 21.41 17.61
N VAL A 161 -1.53 20.50 16.66
CA VAL A 161 -2.56 20.05 15.71
C VAL A 161 -2.61 18.54 15.70
N PHE A 162 -3.78 17.99 15.93
CA PHE A 162 -4.05 16.57 15.79
C PHE A 162 -5.06 16.35 14.67
N VAL A 163 -4.61 15.74 13.55
CA VAL A 163 -5.48 15.30 12.46
C VAL A 163 -5.68 13.80 12.55
N TYR A 164 -6.90 13.30 12.37
CA TYR A 164 -7.20 11.90 12.56
C TYR A 164 -8.44 11.45 11.77
N ALA A 165 -8.54 10.16 11.52
CA ALA A 165 -9.70 9.53 10.94
C ALA A 165 -10.62 9.00 12.05
N ALA A 166 -11.92 9.27 11.94
CA ALA A 166 -12.92 8.80 12.89
C ALA A 166 -14.29 8.62 12.22
N GLU A 167 -15.08 7.71 12.76
CA GLU A 167 -16.52 7.61 12.51
C GLU A 167 -17.24 8.33 13.64
N ALA A 168 -17.83 9.49 13.36
CA ALA A 168 -18.55 10.34 14.30
C ALA A 168 -19.98 10.63 13.80
N TYR A 169 -20.72 11.47 14.52
CA TYR A 169 -22.12 11.75 14.18
C TYR A 169 -22.32 12.55 12.89
N ASP A 170 -21.31 13.35 12.52
CA ASP A 170 -21.29 14.20 11.33
C ASP A 170 -20.38 13.64 10.22
N SER A 171 -19.94 12.39 10.34
CA SER A 171 -19.24 11.69 9.25
C SER A 171 -20.17 11.49 8.07
N ARG A 172 -19.63 11.67 6.86
CA ARG A 172 -20.32 11.48 5.58
C ARG A 172 -20.22 10.04 5.09
N GLY A 173 -19.06 9.43 5.33
CA GLY A 173 -18.75 8.05 5.03
C GLY A 173 -18.73 7.19 6.30
N ALA A 174 -17.89 6.19 6.32
CA ALA A 174 -17.56 5.47 7.53
C ALA A 174 -16.59 6.31 8.37
N GLU A 175 -15.31 6.34 8.00
CA GLU A 175 -14.34 7.24 8.64
C GLU A 175 -14.15 8.49 7.79
N ASP A 176 -14.29 9.64 8.41
CA ASP A 176 -13.96 10.98 7.90
C ASP A 176 -12.72 11.52 8.61
N LEU A 177 -12.04 12.48 7.98
CA LEU A 177 -10.92 13.20 8.59
C LEU A 177 -11.39 14.39 9.42
N TYR A 178 -10.82 14.48 10.62
CA TYR A 178 -11.08 15.52 11.61
C TYR A 178 -9.79 16.20 12.04
N VAL A 179 -9.92 17.39 12.62
CA VAL A 179 -8.84 18.12 13.27
C VAL A 179 -9.27 18.61 14.64
N SER A 180 -8.35 18.54 15.61
CA SER A 180 -8.42 19.25 16.89
C SER A 180 -7.18 20.12 17.04
N LEU A 181 -7.36 21.34 17.55
CA LEU A 181 -6.34 22.36 17.65
C LEU A 181 -6.07 22.72 19.12
N LYS A 182 -4.80 22.81 19.50
CA LYS A 182 -4.40 23.24 20.82
C LYS A 182 -4.15 24.75 20.81
N ASN A 183 -4.84 25.48 21.67
CA ASN A 183 -4.68 26.93 21.80
C ASN A 183 -3.43 27.31 22.64
N SER A 184 -3.11 28.58 22.72
CA SER A 184 -1.95 29.10 23.50
C SER A 184 -2.07 28.86 25.01
N ALA A 185 -3.28 28.59 25.54
CA ALA A 185 -3.50 28.20 26.93
C ALA A 185 -3.35 26.67 27.17
N GLY A 186 -2.98 25.92 26.13
CA GLY A 186 -2.79 24.47 26.21
C GLY A 186 -4.08 23.64 26.12
N GLN A 187 -5.22 24.28 25.83
CA GLN A 187 -6.52 23.60 25.73
C GLN A 187 -6.79 23.15 24.30
N TRP A 188 -7.33 21.95 24.13
CA TRP A 188 -7.74 21.40 22.85
C TRP A 188 -9.13 21.86 22.43
N SER A 189 -9.32 22.13 21.16
CA SER A 189 -10.63 22.38 20.58
C SER A 189 -11.43 21.10 20.46
N GLU A 190 -12.75 21.22 20.34
CA GLU A 190 -13.62 20.15 19.85
C GLU A 190 -13.16 19.66 18.46
N PRO A 191 -13.44 18.40 18.10
CA PRO A 191 -13.22 17.86 16.78
C PRO A 191 -13.94 18.69 15.70
N ARG A 192 -13.23 19.00 14.61
CA ARG A 192 -13.81 19.66 13.44
C ARG A 192 -13.63 18.75 12.23
N ASN A 193 -14.74 18.41 11.58
CA ASN A 193 -14.73 17.69 10.29
C ASN A 193 -14.04 18.57 9.22
N LEU A 194 -13.13 17.99 8.43
CA LEU A 194 -12.39 18.74 7.40
C LEU A 194 -13.21 19.14 6.17
N GLY A 195 -14.48 18.75 6.14
CA GLY A 195 -15.44 19.17 5.13
C GLY A 195 -15.45 18.32 3.87
N THR A 196 -16.36 18.67 2.97
CA THR A 196 -16.75 17.82 1.83
C THR A 196 -15.73 17.74 0.69
N ILE A 197 -14.74 18.60 0.69
CA ILE A 197 -13.64 18.52 -0.29
C ILE A 197 -12.70 17.38 0.07
N ILE A 198 -12.41 17.23 1.37
CA ILE A 198 -11.56 16.15 1.88
C ILE A 198 -12.38 14.88 2.10
N ASN A 199 -13.51 14.96 2.79
CA ASN A 199 -14.31 13.79 3.17
C ASN A 199 -15.33 13.42 2.09
N SER A 200 -15.31 12.17 1.67
CA SER A 200 -16.23 11.60 0.68
C SER A 200 -17.39 10.83 1.37
N THR A 201 -18.20 10.11 0.60
CA THR A 201 -19.20 9.18 1.14
C THR A 201 -18.62 7.79 1.42
N PHE A 202 -17.30 7.64 1.38
CA PHE A 202 -16.57 6.41 1.61
C PHE A 202 -15.68 6.55 2.86
N GLN A 203 -14.43 6.12 2.78
CA GLN A 203 -13.48 6.16 3.90
C GLN A 203 -12.28 7.03 3.54
N GLU A 204 -11.92 7.90 4.44
CA GLU A 204 -10.66 8.62 4.44
C GLU A 204 -9.86 8.22 5.67
N LEU A 205 -8.64 7.70 5.47
CA LEU A 205 -7.80 7.11 6.53
C LEU A 205 -6.39 7.70 6.52
N SER A 206 -5.65 7.44 7.60
CA SER A 206 -4.21 7.64 7.70
C SER A 206 -3.75 9.06 7.32
N PRO A 207 -4.38 10.12 7.86
CA PRO A 207 -3.96 11.47 7.55
C PRO A 207 -2.59 11.79 8.12
N TRP A 208 -1.77 12.48 7.33
CA TRP A 208 -0.48 13.03 7.69
C TRP A 208 -0.40 14.49 7.30
N LEU A 209 0.01 15.35 8.22
CA LEU A 209 0.14 16.78 8.00
C LEU A 209 1.62 17.14 7.78
N SER A 210 1.92 17.93 6.75
CA SER A 210 3.27 18.46 6.53
C SER A 210 3.74 19.29 7.74
N ALA A 211 5.07 19.41 7.93
CA ALA A 211 5.64 20.12 9.08
C ALA A 211 5.20 21.59 9.17
N ASP A 212 4.99 22.25 8.02
CA ASP A 212 4.44 23.59 7.91
C ASP A 212 2.91 23.66 8.03
N LYS A 213 2.24 22.52 8.19
CA LYS A 213 0.78 22.35 8.30
C LYS A 213 0.00 22.81 7.06
N LYS A 214 0.67 22.93 5.94
CA LYS A 214 0.08 23.41 4.69
C LYS A 214 -0.52 22.28 3.86
N TYR A 215 0.11 21.12 3.84
CA TYR A 215 -0.31 19.97 3.05
C TYR A 215 -0.81 18.84 3.95
N LEU A 216 -1.94 18.26 3.56
CA LEU A 216 -2.53 17.07 4.16
C LEU A 216 -2.38 15.94 3.16
N TYR A 217 -1.73 14.85 3.57
CA TYR A 217 -1.71 13.56 2.86
C TYR A 217 -2.68 12.62 3.54
N PHE A 218 -3.40 11.84 2.77
CA PHE A 218 -4.39 10.88 3.31
C PHE A 218 -4.70 9.80 2.30
N SER A 219 -5.23 8.68 2.76
CA SER A 219 -5.67 7.58 1.91
C SER A 219 -7.18 7.54 1.80
N SER A 220 -7.71 7.31 0.60
CA SER A 220 -9.16 7.24 0.34
C SER A 220 -9.51 6.11 -0.61
N ASN A 221 -10.63 5.44 -0.36
CA ASN A 221 -11.24 4.46 -1.26
C ASN A 221 -12.47 5.02 -2.01
N GLY A 222 -12.77 6.29 -1.81
CA GLY A 222 -13.92 6.98 -2.40
C GLY A 222 -13.61 7.79 -3.65
N ARG A 223 -12.37 7.77 -4.14
CA ARG A 223 -11.90 8.60 -5.25
C ARG A 223 -11.36 7.75 -6.38
N LYS A 224 -11.31 8.33 -7.61
CA LYS A 224 -10.72 7.64 -8.75
C LYS A 224 -9.22 7.45 -8.51
N GLY A 225 -8.78 6.21 -8.41
CA GLY A 225 -7.40 5.82 -8.13
C GLY A 225 -6.97 4.56 -8.85
N TYR A 226 -5.96 3.91 -8.31
CA TYR A 226 -5.33 2.70 -8.86
C TYR A 226 -5.80 1.43 -8.15
N GLY A 227 -5.99 1.51 -6.81
CA GLY A 227 -6.25 0.36 -5.96
C GLY A 227 -7.49 0.46 -5.08
N SER A 228 -7.44 -0.24 -3.95
CA SER A 228 -8.54 -0.20 -2.98
C SER A 228 -8.50 1.05 -2.11
N PHE A 229 -7.31 1.47 -1.70
CA PHE A 229 -7.05 2.76 -1.08
C PHE A 229 -5.84 3.38 -1.77
N ASP A 230 -5.98 4.59 -2.20
CA ASP A 230 -4.91 5.38 -2.79
C ASP A 230 -4.57 6.58 -1.90
N VAL A 231 -3.33 7.00 -1.93
CA VAL A 231 -2.84 8.20 -1.27
C VAL A 231 -3.13 9.43 -2.12
N TYR A 232 -3.70 10.44 -1.47
CA TYR A 232 -3.98 11.76 -2.02
C TYR A 232 -3.30 12.82 -1.17
N PHE A 233 -3.10 14.01 -1.75
CA PHE A 233 -2.72 15.20 -0.99
C PHE A 233 -3.62 16.38 -1.34
N SER A 234 -3.76 17.31 -0.38
CA SER A 234 -4.52 18.54 -0.53
C SER A 234 -3.83 19.68 0.19
N GLU A 235 -3.90 20.88 -0.37
CA GLU A 235 -3.36 22.10 0.22
C GLU A 235 -4.42 22.79 1.08
N ARG A 236 -4.06 23.16 2.32
CA ARG A 236 -4.91 23.97 3.19
C ARG A 236 -4.89 25.42 2.71
N LEU A 237 -6.05 26.00 2.41
CA LEU A 237 -6.18 27.30 1.79
C LEU A 237 -6.36 28.44 2.78
N ASP A 238 -6.78 28.16 4.04
CA ASP A 238 -6.96 29.13 5.10
C ASP A 238 -6.89 28.49 6.49
N GLU A 239 -7.10 29.31 7.53
CA GLU A 239 -7.05 28.87 8.93
C GLU A 239 -8.34 28.23 9.45
N THR A 240 -9.37 28.07 8.63
CA THR A 240 -10.64 27.44 9.05
C THR A 240 -10.53 25.92 9.19
N TRP A 241 -9.56 25.29 8.51
CA TRP A 241 -9.41 23.83 8.41
C TRP A 241 -10.55 23.12 7.67
N THR A 242 -11.41 23.87 7.00
CA THR A 242 -12.51 23.34 6.19
C THR A 242 -12.40 23.73 4.72
N ASN A 243 -11.44 24.59 4.40
CA ASN A 243 -11.19 25.08 3.06
C ASN A 243 -9.86 24.52 2.52
N TRP A 244 -9.97 23.58 1.60
CA TRP A 244 -8.89 22.80 1.05
C TRP A 244 -8.90 22.85 -0.48
N SER A 245 -7.75 22.68 -1.11
CA SER A 245 -7.70 22.42 -2.55
C SER A 245 -8.35 21.07 -2.88
N ALA A 246 -8.78 20.89 -4.14
CA ALA A 246 -9.22 19.58 -4.58
C ALA A 246 -8.09 18.55 -4.39
N PRO A 247 -8.36 17.38 -3.76
CA PRO A 247 -7.35 16.37 -3.54
C PRO A 247 -6.75 15.83 -4.84
N SER A 248 -5.43 15.76 -4.90
CA SER A 248 -4.65 15.22 -6.01
C SER A 248 -4.11 13.84 -5.67
N ASN A 249 -4.28 12.87 -6.56
CA ASN A 249 -3.73 11.52 -6.40
C ASN A 249 -2.20 11.55 -6.53
N MET A 250 -1.48 10.84 -5.66
CA MET A 250 0.00 10.78 -5.66
C MET A 250 0.60 10.06 -6.87
N GLY A 251 -0.25 9.44 -7.70
CA GLY A 251 0.16 8.76 -8.93
C GLY A 251 0.79 7.38 -8.69
N SER A 252 1.17 6.72 -9.78
CA SER A 252 1.61 5.32 -9.80
C SER A 252 2.98 5.05 -9.18
N ARG A 253 3.68 6.08 -8.68
CA ARG A 253 4.91 5.90 -7.90
C ARG A 253 4.64 5.53 -6.45
N VAL A 254 3.48 5.91 -5.95
CA VAL A 254 3.00 5.63 -4.60
C VAL A 254 1.82 4.68 -4.67
N ASN A 255 0.83 4.98 -5.51
CA ASN A 255 -0.43 4.26 -5.59
C ASN A 255 -0.36 3.09 -6.58
N THR A 256 -0.85 1.94 -6.14
CA THR A 256 -0.80 0.67 -6.87
C THR A 256 -2.20 0.05 -6.93
N GLU A 257 -2.32 -1.17 -7.46
CA GLU A 257 -3.58 -1.93 -7.39
C GLU A 257 -3.89 -2.44 -5.97
N GLY A 258 -2.92 -2.35 -5.08
CA GLY A 258 -3.04 -2.72 -3.68
C GLY A 258 -3.81 -1.70 -2.86
N ARG A 259 -3.43 -1.64 -1.61
CA ARG A 259 -3.86 -0.65 -0.62
C ARG A 259 -2.64 0.12 -0.15
N GLU A 260 -2.65 1.42 -0.30
CA GLU A 260 -1.62 2.30 0.23
C GLU A 260 -2.19 3.11 1.39
N LEU A 261 -1.59 2.96 2.57
CA LEU A 261 -1.93 3.69 3.79
C LEU A 261 -0.67 4.29 4.45
N PHE A 262 -0.88 5.22 5.37
CA PHE A 262 0.17 5.77 6.24
C PHE A 262 1.33 6.39 5.46
N TYR A 263 1.01 7.23 4.49
CA TYR A 263 2.02 7.96 3.72
C TYR A 263 2.56 9.13 4.54
N HIS A 264 3.76 8.98 5.05
CA HIS A 264 4.42 9.93 5.94
C HIS A 264 5.68 10.50 5.28
N THR A 265 5.78 11.83 5.23
CA THR A 265 6.89 12.53 4.57
C THR A 265 7.94 12.99 5.58
N PHE A 266 9.21 12.86 5.21
CA PHE A 266 10.38 13.31 5.96
C PHE A 266 11.24 14.18 5.04
N PRO A 267 10.87 15.48 4.84
CA PRO A 267 11.47 16.34 3.81
C PRO A 267 12.98 16.53 3.97
N ASP A 268 13.46 16.63 5.20
CA ASP A 268 14.90 16.78 5.49
C ASP A 268 15.75 15.57 5.04
N LEU A 269 15.11 14.45 4.83
CA LEU A 269 15.71 13.20 4.36
C LEU A 269 15.34 12.88 2.89
N HIS A 270 14.56 13.74 2.24
CA HIS A 270 13.97 13.49 0.91
C HIS A 270 13.26 12.13 0.82
N LEU A 271 12.62 11.70 1.88
CA LEU A 271 12.06 10.38 2.08
C LEU A 271 10.57 10.47 2.41
N ALA A 272 9.79 9.55 1.88
CA ALA A 272 8.48 9.19 2.40
C ALA A 272 8.41 7.69 2.68
N LEU A 273 7.69 7.31 3.73
CA LEU A 273 7.39 5.93 4.09
C LEU A 273 5.88 5.72 4.03
N PHE A 274 5.46 4.53 3.66
CA PHE A 274 4.05 4.14 3.62
C PHE A 274 3.91 2.61 3.70
N SER A 275 2.71 2.12 4.01
CA SER A 275 2.40 0.69 3.94
C SER A 275 1.65 0.39 2.65
N SER A 276 2.04 -0.69 1.96
CA SER A 276 1.39 -1.15 0.74
C SER A 276 1.20 -2.67 0.74
N THR A 277 0.06 -3.13 0.22
CA THR A 277 -0.19 -4.56 0.00
C THR A 277 0.26 -5.04 -1.39
N GLN A 278 0.90 -4.18 -2.17
CA GLN A 278 1.44 -4.56 -3.47
C GLN A 278 2.59 -5.57 -3.32
N ASN A 279 2.50 -6.67 -4.06
CA ASN A 279 3.51 -7.74 -4.05
C ASN A 279 3.78 -8.34 -2.66
N SER A 280 2.79 -8.29 -1.78
CA SER A 280 2.82 -8.92 -0.46
C SER A 280 1.94 -10.18 -0.44
N ASP A 281 1.99 -10.92 0.64
CA ASP A 281 1.12 -12.08 0.92
C ASP A 281 -0.34 -11.70 1.29
N GLY A 282 -0.70 -10.41 1.13
CA GLY A 282 -2.01 -9.85 1.47
C GLY A 282 -1.99 -8.96 2.71
N TYR A 283 -0.84 -8.85 3.37
CA TYR A 283 -0.57 -7.92 4.46
C TYR A 283 0.21 -6.69 3.96
N GLY A 284 0.20 -5.62 4.73
CA GLY A 284 0.94 -4.41 4.41
C GLY A 284 2.43 -4.59 4.68
N ASP A 285 3.25 -4.27 3.70
CA ASP A 285 4.69 -4.06 3.85
C ASP A 285 5.01 -2.58 3.91
N ILE A 286 6.00 -2.18 4.70
CA ILE A 286 6.54 -0.83 4.63
C ILE A 286 7.31 -0.66 3.33
N LYS A 287 6.95 0.37 2.59
CA LYS A 287 7.63 0.82 1.37
C LYS A 287 8.20 2.22 1.60
N PHE A 288 9.14 2.60 0.76
CA PHE A 288 9.69 3.95 0.77
C PHE A 288 9.65 4.58 -0.62
N TYR A 289 9.58 5.90 -0.62
CA TYR A 289 9.73 6.74 -1.80
C TYR A 289 10.81 7.77 -1.52
N ILE A 290 11.80 7.87 -2.40
CA ILE A 290 12.85 8.89 -2.33
C ILE A 290 12.54 9.96 -3.36
N ASP A 291 12.36 11.19 -2.91
CA ASP A 291 12.24 12.34 -3.80
C ASP A 291 13.63 12.79 -4.25
N SER A 292 14.05 12.31 -5.41
CA SER A 292 15.36 12.62 -6.01
C SER A 292 15.41 14.00 -6.68
N ILE A 293 14.34 14.77 -6.65
CA ILE A 293 14.34 16.11 -7.21
C ILE A 293 14.95 17.07 -6.17
N GLN A 294 16.23 17.37 -6.32
CA GLN A 294 16.78 18.62 -5.78
C GLN A 294 16.01 19.79 -6.41
N SER A 295 14.91 20.18 -5.80
CA SER A 295 14.29 21.44 -6.14
C SER A 295 15.08 22.58 -5.49
N THR A 296 15.90 23.22 -6.28
CA THR A 296 16.41 24.58 -5.99
C THR A 296 15.30 25.63 -6.18
N VAL A 297 14.04 25.26 -6.00
CA VAL A 297 12.88 26.15 -6.11
C VAL A 297 12.35 26.35 -4.69
N PRO A 298 12.30 27.60 -4.19
CA PRO A 298 11.62 27.88 -2.93
C PRO A 298 10.15 27.45 -3.06
N ASP A 299 9.55 26.97 -1.96
CA ASP A 299 8.18 26.53 -1.73
C ASP A 299 7.12 27.22 -2.62
N THR A 300 7.11 26.92 -3.88
CA THR A 300 6.04 27.26 -4.78
C THR A 300 5.49 25.94 -5.31
N VAL A 301 4.24 25.65 -4.88
CA VAL A 301 3.31 24.73 -5.52
C VAL A 301 4.03 23.89 -6.56
N VAL A 302 4.31 22.62 -6.24
CA VAL A 302 4.53 21.65 -7.28
C VAL A 302 3.17 21.57 -8.02
N LYS A 303 2.94 22.57 -8.90
CA LYS A 303 2.17 22.26 -10.08
C LYS A 303 2.83 21.00 -10.58
N ILE A 304 2.08 19.91 -10.62
CA ILE A 304 2.37 18.85 -11.55
C ILE A 304 2.28 19.56 -12.90
N VAL A 305 3.39 20.23 -13.26
CA VAL A 305 3.66 20.48 -14.65
C VAL A 305 3.70 19.05 -15.16
N GLU A 306 2.70 18.65 -15.95
CA GLU A 306 2.96 17.70 -17.00
C GLU A 306 4.20 18.26 -17.68
N ILE A 307 5.36 17.86 -17.19
CA ILE A 307 6.60 17.99 -17.93
C ILE A 307 6.28 17.15 -19.15
N LYS A 308 5.99 17.83 -20.24
CA LYS A 308 5.90 17.18 -21.55
C LYS A 308 7.17 16.38 -21.64
N ARG A 309 7.03 15.04 -21.50
CA ARG A 309 8.13 14.06 -21.49
C ARG A 309 9.00 14.14 -22.75
N GLU A 310 8.56 14.88 -23.75
CA GLU A 310 9.25 15.10 -25.03
C GLU A 310 10.64 15.74 -24.92
N ASN A 311 10.96 16.44 -23.83
CA ASN A 311 12.25 17.16 -23.72
C ASN A 311 13.29 16.48 -22.77
N LEU A 312 12.97 15.35 -22.12
CA LEU A 312 13.91 14.64 -21.24
C LEU A 312 14.43 13.31 -21.81
N ILE A 313 13.94 12.91 -22.99
CA ILE A 313 14.45 11.73 -23.71
C ILE A 313 15.58 12.19 -24.62
N GLY A 314 16.74 12.44 -24.06
CA GLY A 314 18.01 12.35 -24.79
C GLY A 314 18.19 10.92 -25.26
N LYS A 315 18.84 10.71 -26.40
CA LYS A 315 19.04 9.46 -27.17
C LYS A 315 19.56 8.21 -26.43
N ASP A 316 19.63 8.22 -25.10
CA ASP A 316 19.96 7.06 -24.27
C ASP A 316 18.71 6.61 -23.50
N GLU A 317 17.87 5.79 -24.13
CA GLU A 317 16.83 5.04 -23.43
C GLU A 317 17.46 4.23 -22.31
N LYS A 318 17.23 4.62 -21.05
CA LYS A 318 17.64 3.80 -19.93
C LYS A 318 16.84 2.49 -19.97
N ARG A 319 17.54 1.35 -19.94
CA ARG A 319 16.95 0.02 -20.01
C ARG A 319 17.19 -0.71 -18.71
N SER A 320 16.21 -1.52 -18.30
CA SER A 320 16.29 -2.43 -17.17
C SER A 320 16.43 -3.86 -17.67
N THR A 321 17.29 -4.62 -17.05
CA THR A 321 17.37 -6.08 -17.24
C THR A 321 16.39 -6.74 -16.28
N VAL A 322 15.39 -7.44 -16.81
CA VAL A 322 14.50 -8.32 -16.04
C VAL A 322 15.02 -9.75 -16.20
N ALA A 323 15.32 -10.41 -15.09
CA ALA A 323 15.81 -11.78 -15.08
C ALA A 323 15.12 -12.59 -13.99
N GLY A 324 15.11 -13.90 -14.14
CA GLY A 324 14.53 -14.76 -13.12
C GLY A 324 14.40 -16.21 -13.57
N THR A 325 13.56 -16.96 -12.84
CA THR A 325 13.32 -18.38 -13.08
C THR A 325 11.85 -18.67 -13.28
N VAL A 326 11.56 -19.69 -14.08
CA VAL A 326 10.23 -20.26 -14.23
C VAL A 326 10.28 -21.71 -13.80
N THR A 327 9.49 -22.07 -12.80
CA THR A 327 9.46 -23.41 -12.20
C THR A 327 8.05 -23.96 -12.11
N ASP A 328 7.95 -25.25 -12.07
CA ASP A 328 6.72 -25.97 -11.72
C ASP A 328 6.37 -25.74 -10.25
N SER A 329 5.15 -25.36 -9.96
CA SER A 329 4.71 -25.00 -8.59
C SER A 329 4.70 -26.17 -7.61
N LYS A 330 4.63 -27.42 -8.10
CA LYS A 330 4.59 -28.64 -7.29
C LYS A 330 5.93 -29.28 -7.11
N THR A 331 6.69 -29.38 -8.20
CA THR A 331 7.93 -30.14 -8.23
C THR A 331 9.17 -29.26 -8.07
N GLY A 332 9.03 -27.95 -8.27
CA GLY A 332 10.15 -27.02 -8.33
C GLY A 332 11.06 -27.18 -9.56
N GLN A 333 10.71 -28.09 -10.48
CA GLN A 333 11.50 -28.32 -11.70
C GLN A 333 11.42 -27.13 -12.66
N PRO A 334 12.47 -26.86 -13.43
CA PRO A 334 12.47 -25.79 -14.41
C PRO A 334 11.45 -26.02 -15.51
N VAL A 335 10.78 -24.94 -15.96
CA VAL A 335 9.77 -24.99 -17.01
C VAL A 335 10.19 -24.12 -18.18
N LEU A 336 10.05 -24.64 -19.39
CA LEU A 336 10.16 -23.87 -20.64
C LEU A 336 8.87 -23.06 -20.84
N ALA A 337 8.96 -21.75 -20.76
CA ALA A 337 7.85 -20.84 -20.88
C ALA A 337 8.17 -19.70 -21.84
N LYS A 338 7.16 -19.19 -22.52
CA LYS A 338 7.21 -17.93 -23.25
C LYS A 338 6.74 -16.82 -22.31
N LEU A 339 7.49 -15.73 -22.26
CA LEU A 339 7.16 -14.54 -21.50
C LEU A 339 6.93 -13.37 -22.45
N GLU A 340 5.82 -12.68 -22.29
CA GLU A 340 5.46 -11.51 -23.06
C GLU A 340 5.19 -10.35 -22.12
N PHE A 341 5.94 -9.25 -22.28
CA PHE A 341 5.84 -8.03 -21.49
C PHE A 341 5.17 -6.96 -22.37
N ARG A 342 3.93 -6.62 -22.06
CA ARG A 342 3.15 -5.60 -22.75
C ARG A 342 3.22 -4.29 -22.02
N SER A 343 3.73 -3.25 -22.67
CA SER A 343 3.78 -1.90 -22.10
C SER A 343 2.38 -1.32 -21.95
N ALA A 344 2.06 -0.73 -20.80
CA ALA A 344 0.79 -0.03 -20.56
C ALA A 344 0.67 1.28 -21.39
N LYS A 345 1.80 1.85 -21.83
CA LYS A 345 1.83 3.04 -22.69
C LYS A 345 2.68 2.76 -23.91
N ALA A 346 2.14 3.10 -25.10
CA ALA A 346 2.95 3.17 -26.30
C ALA A 346 4.05 4.23 -26.09
N LEU A 347 5.32 3.84 -26.26
CA LEU A 347 6.43 4.78 -26.29
C LEU A 347 6.43 5.50 -27.66
N PRO A 348 6.75 6.80 -27.72
CA PRO A 348 6.62 7.60 -28.94
C PRO A 348 7.40 7.07 -30.13
N ASP A 349 8.49 6.32 -29.90
CA ASP A 349 9.41 5.84 -30.95
C ASP A 349 9.53 4.30 -31.02
N ALA A 350 8.70 3.54 -30.28
CA ALA A 350 8.73 2.08 -30.33
C ALA A 350 7.58 1.55 -31.17
N ALA A 351 7.91 0.94 -32.30
CA ALA A 351 6.95 0.24 -33.18
C ALA A 351 6.21 -0.90 -32.45
N ASP A 352 6.75 -1.40 -31.34
CA ASP A 352 6.18 -2.49 -30.54
C ASP A 352 6.19 -2.16 -29.05
N SER A 353 5.01 -2.09 -28.44
CA SER A 353 4.82 -2.05 -27.00
C SER A 353 4.92 -3.43 -26.34
N VAL A 354 5.43 -4.43 -27.05
CA VAL A 354 5.51 -5.82 -26.61
C VAL A 354 6.93 -6.34 -26.71
N TYR A 355 7.47 -6.80 -25.58
CA TYR A 355 8.80 -7.39 -25.47
C TYR A 355 8.65 -8.88 -25.13
N THR A 356 9.37 -9.76 -25.81
CA THR A 356 9.22 -11.20 -25.62
C THR A 356 10.55 -11.87 -25.29
N THR A 357 10.51 -12.88 -24.44
CA THR A 357 11.61 -13.79 -24.16
C THR A 357 11.06 -15.19 -23.90
N ALA A 358 11.96 -16.16 -23.72
CA ALA A 358 11.60 -17.50 -23.27
C ALA A 358 12.60 -17.98 -22.23
N SER A 359 12.12 -18.81 -21.29
CA SER A 359 13.01 -19.44 -20.34
C SER A 359 13.84 -20.53 -21.00
N SER A 360 15.04 -20.77 -20.47
CA SER A 360 15.96 -21.83 -20.89
C SER A 360 15.50 -23.20 -20.39
N LYS A 361 16.21 -24.25 -20.75
CA LYS A 361 16.02 -25.61 -20.18
C LYS A 361 16.24 -25.66 -18.66
N GLN A 362 16.98 -24.71 -18.11
CA GLN A 362 17.21 -24.53 -16.67
C GLN A 362 16.15 -23.64 -16.03
N GLY A 363 15.12 -23.23 -16.79
CA GLY A 363 14.06 -22.35 -16.34
C GLY A 363 14.44 -20.88 -16.23
N THR A 364 15.69 -20.50 -16.50
CA THR A 364 16.17 -19.12 -16.40
C THR A 364 15.77 -18.28 -17.62
N TYR A 365 15.47 -17.00 -17.41
CA TYR A 365 15.24 -16.06 -18.49
C TYR A 365 15.89 -14.71 -18.19
N THR A 366 16.12 -13.94 -19.24
CA THR A 366 16.59 -12.56 -19.16
C THR A 366 15.98 -11.77 -20.29
N LEU A 367 15.58 -10.52 -20.01
CA LEU A 367 15.00 -9.60 -20.98
C LEU A 367 15.43 -8.18 -20.67
N LEU A 368 15.78 -7.42 -21.70
CA LEU A 368 16.10 -6.00 -21.60
C LEU A 368 14.90 -5.16 -22.10
N ILE A 369 14.33 -4.35 -21.20
CA ILE A 369 13.16 -3.52 -21.50
C ILE A 369 13.39 -2.07 -21.07
N PRO A 370 12.69 -1.08 -21.64
CA PRO A 370 12.74 0.31 -21.17
C PRO A 370 12.37 0.45 -19.70
N SER A 371 13.15 1.25 -18.95
CA SER A 371 13.04 1.35 -17.48
C SER A 371 11.97 2.31 -16.97
N VAL A 372 11.10 2.84 -17.84
CA VAL A 372 10.10 3.85 -17.44
C VAL A 372 8.71 3.43 -17.90
N ASN A 373 8.22 2.31 -17.37
CA ASN A 373 6.88 1.85 -17.76
C ASN A 373 6.26 0.85 -16.78
N VAL A 374 4.96 0.66 -16.91
CA VAL A 374 4.24 -0.48 -16.32
C VAL A 374 4.07 -1.52 -17.40
N TYR A 375 4.40 -2.76 -17.08
CA TYR A 375 4.25 -3.88 -17.98
C TYR A 375 3.20 -4.87 -17.45
N THR A 376 2.34 -5.32 -18.35
CA THR A 376 1.55 -6.54 -18.12
C THR A 376 2.35 -7.72 -18.66
N ILE A 377 2.68 -8.67 -17.79
CA ILE A 377 3.44 -9.86 -18.13
C ILE A 377 2.47 -11.01 -18.35
N VAL A 378 2.52 -11.61 -19.53
CA VAL A 378 1.79 -12.85 -19.84
C VAL A 378 2.81 -13.97 -19.95
N LEU A 379 2.60 -15.02 -19.16
CA LEU A 379 3.44 -16.22 -19.16
C LEU A 379 2.62 -17.40 -19.69
N GLU A 380 3.17 -18.12 -20.66
CA GLU A 380 2.55 -19.32 -21.24
C GLU A 380 3.57 -20.45 -21.35
N ALA A 381 3.16 -21.66 -20.95
CA ALA A 381 3.95 -22.87 -21.10
C ALA A 381 3.04 -24.06 -21.43
N SER A 382 3.52 -24.99 -22.26
CA SER A 382 2.79 -26.20 -22.61
C SER A 382 2.60 -27.08 -21.38
N GLY A 383 1.35 -27.47 -21.11
CA GLY A 383 1.00 -28.26 -19.94
C GLY A 383 0.80 -27.49 -18.65
N TYR A 384 0.82 -26.14 -18.70
CA TYR A 384 0.65 -25.28 -17.53
C TYR A 384 -0.44 -24.24 -17.75
N VAL A 385 -1.02 -23.78 -16.65
CA VAL A 385 -1.94 -22.64 -16.64
C VAL A 385 -1.13 -21.35 -16.82
N GLY A 386 -1.55 -20.52 -17.78
CA GLY A 386 -0.91 -19.22 -18.01
C GLY A 386 -1.08 -18.28 -16.81
N ILE A 387 -0.12 -17.40 -16.61
CA ILE A 387 -0.10 -16.37 -15.57
C ILE A 387 -0.17 -14.98 -16.20
N LEU A 388 -0.90 -14.07 -15.56
CA LEU A 388 -0.86 -12.65 -15.83
C LEU A 388 -0.40 -11.92 -14.56
N GLU A 389 0.72 -11.20 -14.66
CA GLU A 389 1.29 -10.40 -13.57
C GLU A 389 1.58 -8.98 -14.06
N LYS A 390 1.73 -8.04 -13.14
CA LYS A 390 2.11 -6.66 -13.45
C LYS A 390 3.47 -6.33 -12.90
N LEU A 391 4.27 -5.62 -13.69
CA LEU A 391 5.59 -5.12 -13.31
C LEU A 391 5.62 -3.61 -13.51
N ASP A 392 5.81 -2.87 -12.43
CA ASP A 392 6.04 -1.43 -12.47
C ASP A 392 7.54 -1.12 -12.37
N ILE A 393 8.13 -0.60 -13.45
CA ILE A 393 9.51 -0.16 -13.50
C ILE A 393 9.55 1.34 -13.80
N HIS A 394 9.07 2.17 -12.86
CA HIS A 394 9.07 3.62 -13.04
C HIS A 394 10.37 4.29 -12.56
N THR A 395 11.30 3.57 -11.98
CA THR A 395 12.52 4.16 -11.44
C THR A 395 13.64 4.17 -12.47
N PHE A 396 14.17 5.35 -12.78
CA PHE A 396 15.33 5.55 -13.64
C PHE A 396 16.62 4.83 -13.18
N GLU A 397 16.59 4.23 -12.00
CA GLU A 397 17.76 3.59 -11.37
C GLU A 397 17.69 2.07 -11.26
N MET A 398 16.52 1.44 -11.50
CA MET A 398 16.40 -0.02 -11.51
C MET A 398 17.07 -0.61 -12.75
N ARG A 399 18.34 -0.96 -12.61
CA ARG A 399 19.11 -1.62 -13.68
C ARG A 399 18.88 -3.12 -13.76
N GLN A 400 18.43 -3.75 -12.67
CA GLN A 400 18.14 -5.18 -12.60
C GLN A 400 16.86 -5.41 -11.77
N VAL A 401 15.99 -6.26 -12.29
CA VAL A 401 14.74 -6.71 -11.63
C VAL A 401 14.75 -8.22 -11.64
N GLU A 402 14.64 -8.84 -10.47
CA GLU A 402 14.49 -10.28 -10.34
C GLU A 402 13.02 -10.64 -10.21
N LEU A 403 12.49 -11.50 -11.13
CA LEU A 403 11.14 -11.99 -11.11
C LEU A 403 11.14 -13.52 -11.30
N ASN A 404 10.65 -14.23 -10.30
CA ASN A 404 10.55 -15.69 -10.32
C ASN A 404 9.10 -16.12 -10.41
N PHE A 405 8.78 -17.03 -11.33
CA PHE A 405 7.41 -17.50 -11.56
C PHE A 405 7.27 -18.99 -11.22
N LYS A 406 6.14 -19.34 -10.60
CA LYS A 406 5.74 -20.72 -10.34
C LYS A 406 4.50 -21.04 -11.13
N LEU A 407 4.61 -21.89 -12.14
CA LEU A 407 3.50 -22.29 -13.00
C LEU A 407 2.76 -23.48 -12.44
N GLN A 408 1.44 -23.39 -12.44
CA GLN A 408 0.54 -24.47 -12.03
C GLN A 408 0.36 -25.47 -13.17
N PRO A 409 0.68 -26.76 -12.99
CA PRO A 409 0.40 -27.78 -14.00
C PRO A 409 -1.10 -27.90 -14.32
N ILE A 410 -1.41 -28.16 -15.58
CA ILE A 410 -2.77 -28.51 -16.01
C ILE A 410 -3.04 -29.95 -15.58
N GLU A 411 -3.91 -30.11 -14.58
CA GLU A 411 -4.35 -31.42 -14.08
C GLU A 411 -5.71 -31.29 -13.41
N VAL A 412 -6.45 -32.37 -13.36
CA VAL A 412 -7.74 -32.40 -12.65
C VAL A 412 -7.53 -32.09 -11.17
N GLY A 413 -8.32 -31.17 -10.64
CA GLY A 413 -8.23 -30.67 -9.27
C GLY A 413 -7.34 -29.42 -9.11
N ALA A 414 -6.58 -29.02 -10.13
CA ALA A 414 -5.83 -27.77 -10.10
C ALA A 414 -6.80 -26.58 -10.01
N THR A 415 -6.62 -25.75 -8.96
CA THR A 415 -7.44 -24.56 -8.73
C THR A 415 -6.60 -23.31 -8.91
N VAL A 416 -7.10 -22.35 -9.67
CA VAL A 416 -6.45 -21.10 -10.01
C VAL A 416 -7.32 -19.93 -9.55
N ASN A 417 -6.76 -19.07 -8.72
CA ASN A 417 -7.42 -17.83 -8.33
C ASN A 417 -7.22 -16.77 -9.42
N LEU A 418 -8.32 -16.19 -9.88
CA LEU A 418 -8.33 -15.10 -10.87
C LEU A 418 -8.17 -13.76 -10.12
N LYS A 419 -6.93 -13.43 -9.76
CA LYS A 419 -6.58 -12.30 -8.87
C LYS A 419 -7.02 -10.94 -9.42
N ASN A 420 -6.99 -10.76 -10.73
CA ASN A 420 -7.32 -9.50 -11.40
C ASN A 420 -8.75 -9.49 -11.98
N VAL A 421 -9.58 -10.50 -11.68
CA VAL A 421 -11.01 -10.47 -12.03
C VAL A 421 -11.77 -9.69 -10.97
N LEU A 422 -11.86 -8.39 -11.17
CA LEU A 422 -12.41 -7.42 -10.25
C LEU A 422 -13.79 -6.94 -10.70
N PHE A 423 -14.65 -6.66 -9.72
CA PHE A 423 -16.00 -6.15 -9.93
C PHE A 423 -16.17 -4.79 -9.25
N VAL A 424 -16.99 -3.95 -9.83
CA VAL A 424 -17.48 -2.75 -9.14
C VAL A 424 -18.15 -3.18 -7.83
N VAL A 425 -17.81 -2.51 -6.73
CA VAL A 425 -18.27 -2.88 -5.37
C VAL A 425 -19.80 -3.07 -5.33
N GLY A 426 -20.23 -4.18 -4.76
CA GLY A 426 -21.66 -4.51 -4.62
C GLY A 426 -22.36 -4.90 -5.93
N THR A 427 -21.67 -4.98 -7.06
CA THR A 427 -22.26 -5.26 -8.37
C THR A 427 -21.65 -6.48 -9.06
N THR A 428 -22.15 -6.78 -10.26
CA THR A 428 -21.63 -7.81 -11.18
C THR A 428 -20.92 -7.21 -12.39
N ALA A 429 -20.71 -5.90 -12.42
CA ALA A 429 -19.98 -5.24 -13.50
C ALA A 429 -18.48 -5.49 -13.34
N LEU A 430 -17.86 -6.10 -14.36
CA LEU A 430 -16.42 -6.31 -14.42
C LEU A 430 -15.71 -4.99 -14.67
N LEU A 431 -14.59 -4.78 -14.00
CA LEU A 431 -13.67 -3.70 -14.33
C LEU A 431 -12.93 -4.03 -15.64
N THR A 432 -12.46 -3.01 -16.35
CA THR A 432 -11.81 -3.17 -17.66
C THR A 432 -10.57 -4.06 -17.58
N GLU A 433 -9.82 -3.94 -16.51
CA GLU A 433 -8.59 -4.69 -16.23
C GLU A 433 -8.82 -6.20 -16.10
N SER A 434 -10.04 -6.59 -15.72
CA SER A 434 -10.42 -8.01 -15.56
C SER A 434 -10.38 -8.78 -16.88
N TYR A 435 -10.56 -8.10 -18.01
CA TYR A 435 -10.65 -8.79 -19.30
C TYR A 435 -9.32 -9.39 -19.75
N ASP A 436 -8.19 -8.86 -19.34
CA ASP A 436 -6.88 -9.40 -19.69
C ASP A 436 -6.68 -10.78 -19.05
N GLU A 437 -7.00 -10.93 -17.75
CA GLU A 437 -6.93 -12.24 -17.08
C GLU A 437 -7.96 -13.22 -17.61
N LEU A 438 -9.18 -12.78 -17.90
CA LEU A 438 -10.19 -13.62 -18.54
C LEU A 438 -9.75 -14.09 -19.93
N ASN A 439 -8.99 -13.30 -20.67
CA ASN A 439 -8.41 -13.71 -21.95
C ASN A 439 -7.34 -14.79 -21.79
N VAL A 440 -6.56 -14.79 -20.71
CA VAL A 440 -5.65 -15.90 -20.38
C VAL A 440 -6.43 -17.21 -20.20
N VAL A 441 -7.58 -17.17 -19.49
CA VAL A 441 -8.47 -18.34 -19.35
C VAL A 441 -9.08 -18.75 -20.70
N VAL A 442 -9.47 -17.80 -21.54
CA VAL A 442 -9.95 -18.08 -22.91
C VAL A 442 -8.89 -18.82 -23.71
N ASN A 443 -7.63 -18.35 -23.67
CA ASN A 443 -6.51 -18.98 -24.37
C ASN A 443 -6.25 -20.39 -23.85
N LEU A 444 -6.20 -20.57 -22.52
CA LEU A 444 -6.09 -21.88 -21.89
C LEU A 444 -7.14 -22.88 -22.44
N LEU A 445 -8.41 -22.46 -22.46
CA LEU A 445 -9.50 -23.32 -22.90
C LEU A 445 -9.53 -23.55 -24.42
N LYS A 446 -9.02 -22.60 -25.22
CA LYS A 446 -8.89 -22.75 -26.69
C LYS A 446 -7.75 -23.69 -27.06
N THR A 447 -6.60 -23.53 -26.42
CA THR A 447 -5.42 -24.37 -26.68
C THR A 447 -5.55 -25.79 -26.13
N ASN A 448 -6.45 -25.97 -25.15
CA ASN A 448 -6.73 -27.27 -24.53
C ASN A 448 -8.22 -27.64 -24.66
N PRO A 449 -8.68 -28.14 -25.84
CA PRO A 449 -10.11 -28.29 -26.13
C PRO A 449 -10.82 -29.35 -25.28
N LYS A 450 -10.10 -30.22 -24.61
CA LYS A 450 -10.67 -31.28 -23.72
C LYS A 450 -10.92 -30.78 -22.31
N ILE A 451 -10.24 -29.70 -21.85
CA ILE A 451 -10.37 -29.18 -20.48
C ILE A 451 -11.80 -28.69 -20.24
N GLU A 452 -12.36 -29.14 -19.12
CA GLU A 452 -13.58 -28.57 -18.54
C GLU A 452 -13.23 -27.94 -17.20
N ILE A 453 -13.83 -26.77 -16.90
CA ILE A 453 -13.59 -26.01 -15.65
C ILE A 453 -14.87 -25.81 -14.85
N GLU A 454 -14.71 -25.68 -13.55
CA GLU A 454 -15.74 -25.18 -12.63
C GLU A 454 -15.31 -23.84 -12.06
N LEU A 455 -16.10 -22.79 -12.32
CA LEU A 455 -15.93 -21.47 -11.74
C LEU A 455 -16.55 -21.46 -10.34
N ALA A 456 -15.81 -20.95 -9.36
CA ALA A 456 -16.27 -20.72 -8.00
C ALA A 456 -16.23 -19.23 -7.67
N GLY A 457 -17.37 -18.68 -7.24
CA GLY A 457 -17.47 -17.28 -6.85
C GLY A 457 -17.64 -17.12 -5.34
N HIS A 458 -16.90 -16.21 -4.76
CA HIS A 458 -16.87 -15.98 -3.32
C HIS A 458 -17.13 -14.49 -3.00
N THR A 459 -17.68 -14.24 -1.83
CA THR A 459 -17.78 -12.92 -1.19
C THR A 459 -17.06 -12.98 0.15
N ASP A 460 -16.85 -11.84 0.77
CA ASP A 460 -16.58 -11.80 2.20
C ASP A 460 -17.82 -12.22 3.01
N SER A 461 -17.66 -12.40 4.32
CA SER A 461 -18.71 -12.89 5.23
C SER A 461 -19.67 -11.79 5.71
N ARG A 462 -19.48 -10.52 5.31
CA ARG A 462 -20.35 -9.41 5.74
C ARG A 462 -21.69 -9.41 5.01
N GLY A 463 -22.72 -8.98 5.72
CA GLY A 463 -24.06 -8.83 5.17
C GLY A 463 -24.90 -10.11 5.18
N ASP A 464 -26.00 -10.08 4.45
CA ASP A 464 -26.95 -11.19 4.38
C ASP A 464 -26.40 -12.36 3.55
N ALA A 465 -26.35 -13.55 4.15
CA ALA A 465 -25.78 -14.73 3.54
C ALA A 465 -26.48 -15.15 2.23
N LYS A 466 -27.81 -14.93 2.11
CA LYS A 466 -28.57 -15.26 0.89
C LYS A 466 -28.25 -14.27 -0.22
N GLN A 467 -28.08 -12.98 0.12
CA GLN A 467 -27.67 -11.95 -0.84
C GLN A 467 -26.24 -12.21 -1.33
N ASN A 468 -25.31 -12.57 -0.43
CA ASN A 468 -23.92 -12.93 -0.77
C ASN A 468 -23.88 -14.16 -1.69
N LEU A 469 -24.68 -15.18 -1.41
CA LEU A 469 -24.79 -16.34 -2.28
C LEU A 469 -25.30 -15.96 -3.69
N LYS A 470 -26.34 -15.12 -3.76
CA LYS A 470 -26.89 -14.64 -5.03
C LYS A 470 -25.87 -13.77 -5.80
N LEU A 471 -25.17 -12.87 -5.10
CA LEU A 471 -24.16 -11.99 -5.71
C LEU A 471 -23.01 -12.81 -6.29
N SER A 472 -22.47 -13.77 -5.52
CA SER A 472 -21.39 -14.63 -5.99
C SER A 472 -21.79 -15.49 -7.18
N GLN A 473 -23.02 -16.03 -7.21
CA GLN A 473 -23.55 -16.75 -8.37
C GLN A 473 -23.65 -15.83 -9.59
N SER A 474 -24.18 -14.63 -9.43
CA SER A 474 -24.32 -13.68 -10.54
C SER A 474 -22.96 -13.22 -11.10
N ARG A 475 -21.91 -13.14 -10.27
CA ARG A 475 -20.54 -12.87 -10.71
C ARG A 475 -19.97 -14.02 -11.52
N VAL A 476 -20.14 -15.25 -11.07
CA VAL A 476 -19.77 -16.47 -11.81
C VAL A 476 -20.47 -16.52 -13.17
N ASP A 477 -21.77 -16.25 -13.20
CA ASP A 477 -22.55 -16.23 -14.45
C ASP A 477 -22.04 -15.15 -15.41
N LYS A 478 -21.58 -13.99 -14.90
CA LYS A 478 -21.00 -12.93 -15.71
C LYS A 478 -19.66 -13.36 -16.33
N VAL A 479 -18.78 -13.99 -15.54
CA VAL A 479 -17.50 -14.54 -16.03
C VAL A 479 -17.77 -15.64 -17.06
N LYS A 480 -18.64 -16.59 -16.76
CA LYS A 480 -19.05 -17.66 -17.70
C LYS A 480 -19.59 -17.06 -19.01
N GLY A 481 -20.47 -16.06 -18.91
CA GLY A 481 -21.02 -15.36 -20.07
C GLY A 481 -19.93 -14.75 -20.95
N TYR A 482 -18.90 -14.16 -20.35
CA TYR A 482 -17.75 -13.64 -21.08
C TYR A 482 -16.98 -14.75 -21.82
N LEU A 483 -16.61 -15.83 -21.14
CA LEU A 483 -15.89 -16.95 -21.75
C LEU A 483 -16.69 -17.56 -22.93
N VAL A 484 -18.00 -17.70 -22.76
CA VAL A 484 -18.90 -18.19 -23.83
C VAL A 484 -18.94 -17.22 -25.00
N SER A 485 -18.99 -15.90 -24.77
CA SER A 485 -18.95 -14.87 -25.81
C SER A 485 -17.65 -14.89 -26.63
N LYS A 486 -16.55 -15.41 -26.03
CA LYS A 486 -15.25 -15.62 -26.70
C LYS A 486 -15.14 -16.97 -27.43
N GLY A 487 -16.24 -17.72 -27.52
CA GLY A 487 -16.34 -18.95 -28.30
C GLY A 487 -16.06 -20.24 -27.51
N ILE A 488 -15.99 -20.18 -26.19
CA ILE A 488 -15.85 -21.38 -25.37
C ILE A 488 -17.23 -22.04 -25.21
N PRO A 489 -17.39 -23.35 -25.57
CA PRO A 489 -18.66 -24.03 -25.40
C PRO A 489 -19.16 -24.05 -23.95
N SER A 490 -20.39 -23.61 -23.71
CA SER A 490 -20.97 -23.49 -22.35
C SER A 490 -20.92 -24.79 -21.56
N ARG A 491 -20.98 -25.97 -22.21
CA ARG A 491 -20.90 -27.31 -21.57
C ARG A 491 -19.55 -27.57 -20.89
N ARG A 492 -18.48 -26.84 -21.28
CA ARG A 492 -17.15 -26.95 -20.71
C ARG A 492 -16.96 -26.10 -19.46
N ILE A 493 -17.95 -25.26 -19.12
CA ILE A 493 -17.85 -24.33 -18.02
C ILE A 493 -19.02 -24.55 -17.07
N LYS A 494 -18.76 -25.18 -15.93
CA LYS A 494 -19.66 -25.16 -14.78
C LYS A 494 -19.43 -23.93 -13.95
N GLY A 495 -20.39 -23.54 -13.11
CA GLY A 495 -20.21 -22.38 -12.25
C GLY A 495 -21.10 -22.42 -11.03
N LYS A 496 -20.52 -22.07 -9.86
CA LYS A 496 -21.22 -22.09 -8.59
C LYS A 496 -20.78 -20.92 -7.72
N GLY A 497 -21.77 -20.18 -7.19
CA GLY A 497 -21.55 -19.19 -6.16
C GLY A 497 -21.58 -19.82 -4.77
N TYR A 498 -20.64 -19.44 -3.92
CA TYR A 498 -20.50 -19.95 -2.55
C TYR A 498 -20.77 -18.87 -1.50
N GLY A 499 -20.97 -17.62 -1.91
CA GLY A 499 -21.07 -16.51 -0.95
C GLY A 499 -19.84 -16.44 -0.06
N GLY A 500 -20.03 -16.16 1.22
CA GLY A 500 -18.96 -16.11 2.23
C GLY A 500 -18.62 -17.45 2.91
N GLN A 501 -19.03 -18.61 2.34
CA GLN A 501 -18.91 -19.89 3.02
C GLN A 501 -17.50 -20.49 3.01
N HIS A 502 -16.64 -20.10 2.08
CA HIS A 502 -15.28 -20.62 1.93
C HIS A 502 -14.25 -19.48 1.97
N PRO A 503 -14.02 -18.87 3.15
CA PRO A 503 -13.01 -17.85 3.29
C PRO A 503 -11.61 -18.48 3.19
N ILE A 504 -10.70 -17.78 2.48
CA ILE A 504 -9.27 -18.15 2.44
C ILE A 504 -8.44 -17.29 3.41
N ALA A 505 -9.04 -16.20 3.91
CA ALA A 505 -8.45 -15.36 4.92
C ALA A 505 -9.45 -15.15 6.07
N ASN A 506 -8.98 -15.35 7.31
CA ASN A 506 -9.83 -15.34 8.51
C ASN A 506 -9.84 -14.00 9.25
N SER A 507 -9.25 -12.95 8.69
CA SER A 507 -9.20 -11.67 9.37
C SER A 507 -10.43 -10.81 9.06
N GLU A 508 -10.75 -9.90 9.96
CA GLU A 508 -11.83 -8.93 9.78
C GLU A 508 -11.38 -7.69 9.00
N SER A 509 -10.09 -7.63 8.61
CA SER A 509 -9.54 -6.51 7.84
C SER A 509 -10.13 -6.47 6.42
N GLU A 510 -10.11 -5.29 5.78
CA GLU A 510 -10.60 -5.14 4.40
C GLU A 510 -9.76 -5.95 3.41
N GLU A 511 -8.46 -6.08 3.67
CA GLU A 511 -7.53 -6.86 2.83
C GLU A 511 -7.91 -8.33 2.81
N SER A 512 -8.15 -8.90 3.98
CA SER A 512 -8.59 -10.29 4.09
C SER A 512 -9.97 -10.49 3.46
N ARG A 513 -10.85 -9.49 3.58
CA ARG A 513 -12.12 -9.51 2.86
C ARG A 513 -11.93 -9.43 1.35
N LYS A 514 -10.96 -8.62 0.87
CA LYS A 514 -10.64 -8.53 -0.55
C LYS A 514 -10.17 -9.87 -1.10
N LEU A 515 -9.32 -10.61 -0.37
CA LEU A 515 -8.91 -11.97 -0.73
C LEU A 515 -10.10 -12.94 -0.80
N ASN A 516 -11.08 -12.76 0.08
CA ASN A 516 -12.29 -13.58 0.08
C ASN A 516 -13.26 -13.23 -1.08
N ARG A 517 -13.26 -11.99 -1.57
CA ARG A 517 -14.05 -11.53 -2.72
C ARG A 517 -13.35 -11.88 -4.03
N ARG A 518 -13.37 -13.14 -4.38
CA ARG A 518 -12.64 -13.68 -5.52
C ARG A 518 -13.52 -14.54 -6.44
N VAL A 519 -13.02 -14.74 -7.63
CA VAL A 519 -13.47 -15.81 -8.53
C VAL A 519 -12.27 -16.72 -8.79
N GLU A 520 -12.48 -18.00 -8.71
CA GLU A 520 -11.47 -19.00 -9.02
C GLU A 520 -12.04 -20.03 -9.97
N PHE A 521 -11.21 -20.78 -10.65
CA PHE A 521 -11.65 -21.95 -11.39
C PHE A 521 -10.85 -23.18 -11.02
N THR A 522 -11.51 -24.34 -11.05
CA THR A 522 -10.88 -25.64 -10.88
C THR A 522 -11.01 -26.44 -12.18
N ILE A 523 -9.93 -27.07 -12.62
CA ILE A 523 -9.95 -28.01 -13.74
C ILE A 523 -10.65 -29.29 -13.26
N VAL A 524 -11.81 -29.61 -13.87
CA VAL A 524 -12.61 -30.79 -13.48
C VAL A 524 -12.48 -31.94 -14.47
N LYS A 525 -11.88 -31.66 -15.63
CA LYS A 525 -11.54 -32.66 -16.64
C LYS A 525 -10.43 -32.10 -17.54
N ASP A 526 -9.49 -32.91 -17.95
CA ASP A 526 -8.35 -32.62 -18.84
C ASP A 526 -8.29 -33.56 -20.05
#